data_2ad62fa2535a9ff816f1a3f080eb825a
#
_entry.id   2ad62fa2535a9ff816f1a3f080eb825a
#
_cell.length_a   1.000
_cell.length_b   1.000
_cell.length_c   1.000
_cell.angle_alpha   90.00
_cell.angle_beta   90.00
_cell.angle_gamma   90.00
#
_symmetry.space_group_name_H-M   'P 1'
#
loop_
_entity.id
_entity.type
_entity.pdbx_description
1 polymer ?
#
loop_
_entity_poly.entity_id
_entity_poly.type
_entity_poly.pdbx_seq_one_letter_code
_entity_poly.pdbx_strand_id
1 'polypeptide(L)'
;MVMAAGALTASAQQKSKDAKLEALLDRAFDKEQARVFKGRDKNRDGKMTFADFESLYGERGVKRWVPVFQKHCGADDVLDVKEFTAVRRDIHLGGGDNGERKPSLQSRLRNSQLGKIFRTYDKSGDGKVTKAEWDRKFEGGPNAARTAQFKGGDKNSDGALDVIEFLETRLAPPRGEGGGPRPEKR
;
A
#
# COMPACT_ATOMS: atom_id res chain seq x y z
N MET A 1 25.93 -33.30 -17.05
CA MET A 1 26.20 -32.26 -16.06
C MET A 1 25.51 -30.93 -16.48
N VAL A 2 24.17 -30.83 -16.48
CA VAL A 2 23.40 -29.66 -17.03
C VAL A 2 22.32 -29.15 -16.05
N MET A 3 22.26 -29.64 -14.81
CA MET A 3 21.14 -29.27 -13.88
C MET A 3 21.40 -28.05 -12.98
N ALA A 4 22.58 -27.42 -12.99
CA ALA A 4 22.88 -26.33 -12.04
C ALA A 4 22.43 -24.91 -12.48
N ALA A 5 22.24 -24.67 -13.77
CA ALA A 5 21.93 -23.33 -14.29
C ALA A 5 20.49 -22.89 -14.04
N GLY A 6 19.53 -23.81 -14.00
CA GLY A 6 18.12 -23.49 -13.82
C GLY A 6 17.75 -23.02 -12.41
N ALA A 7 18.41 -23.54 -11.38
CA ALA A 7 18.11 -23.18 -9.98
C ALA A 7 18.59 -21.77 -9.61
N LEU A 8 19.69 -21.31 -10.17
CA LEU A 8 20.25 -19.97 -9.94
C LEU A 8 19.36 -18.88 -10.57
N THR A 9 18.80 -19.13 -11.73
CA THR A 9 17.89 -18.18 -12.41
C THR A 9 16.56 -18.05 -11.68
N ALA A 10 15.98 -19.15 -11.19
CA ALA A 10 14.72 -19.14 -10.42
C ALA A 10 14.88 -18.38 -9.10
N SER A 11 15.98 -18.57 -8.38
CA SER A 11 16.28 -17.85 -7.13
C SER A 11 16.46 -16.34 -7.36
N ALA A 12 17.12 -15.94 -8.44
CA ALA A 12 17.31 -14.53 -8.79
C ALA A 12 15.98 -13.88 -9.18
N GLN A 13 15.14 -14.57 -9.93
CA GLN A 13 13.79 -14.09 -10.29
C GLN A 13 12.90 -13.93 -9.06
N GLN A 14 12.95 -14.87 -8.10
CA GLN A 14 12.17 -14.77 -6.87
C GLN A 14 12.62 -13.58 -6.04
N LYS A 15 13.92 -13.37 -5.85
CA LYS A 15 14.45 -12.20 -5.13
C LYS A 15 14.02 -10.87 -5.77
N SER A 16 14.02 -10.81 -7.10
CA SER A 16 13.54 -9.62 -7.84
C SER A 16 12.05 -9.35 -7.61
N LYS A 17 11.22 -10.40 -7.63
CA LYS A 17 9.78 -10.28 -7.32
C LYS A 17 9.54 -9.85 -5.88
N ASP A 18 10.27 -10.41 -4.92
CA ASP A 18 10.14 -10.06 -3.52
C ASP A 18 10.55 -8.61 -3.26
N ALA A 19 11.65 -8.14 -3.86
CA ALA A 19 12.07 -6.74 -3.78
C ALA A 19 11.03 -5.79 -4.39
N LYS A 20 10.44 -6.16 -5.52
CA LYS A 20 9.37 -5.39 -6.17
C LYS A 20 8.11 -5.34 -5.31
N LEU A 21 7.70 -6.46 -4.73
CA LEU A 21 6.55 -6.53 -3.82
C LEU A 21 6.79 -5.69 -2.57
N GLU A 22 8.00 -5.73 -2.00
CA GLU A 22 8.37 -4.91 -0.85
C GLU A 22 8.23 -3.42 -1.15
N ALA A 23 8.80 -2.96 -2.28
CA ALA A 23 8.70 -1.56 -2.71
C ALA A 23 7.24 -1.11 -2.93
N LEU A 24 6.40 -1.98 -3.47
CA LEU A 24 4.97 -1.68 -3.65
C LEU A 24 4.22 -1.59 -2.32
N LEU A 25 4.53 -2.48 -1.38
CA LEU A 25 3.94 -2.43 -0.03
C LEU A 25 4.39 -1.19 0.74
N ASP A 26 5.64 -0.77 0.61
CA ASP A 26 6.14 0.48 1.19
C ASP A 26 5.40 1.69 0.61
N ARG A 27 5.30 1.77 -0.70
CA ARG A 27 4.55 2.84 -1.38
C ARG A 27 3.07 2.86 -0.99
N ALA A 28 2.46 1.69 -0.86
CA ALA A 28 1.07 1.58 -0.40
C ALA A 28 0.91 2.07 1.03
N PHE A 29 1.83 1.70 1.91
CA PHE A 29 1.87 2.14 3.28
C PHE A 29 2.00 3.66 3.37
N ASP A 30 2.97 4.25 2.69
CA ASP A 30 3.19 5.70 2.69
C ASP A 30 1.96 6.48 2.21
N LYS A 31 1.32 6.01 1.14
CA LYS A 31 0.07 6.61 0.63
C LYS A 31 -1.08 6.52 1.64
N GLU A 32 -1.18 5.41 2.36
CA GLU A 32 -2.17 5.22 3.42
C GLU A 32 -1.89 6.15 4.60
N GLN A 33 -0.63 6.24 5.05
CA GLN A 33 -0.26 7.11 6.17
C GLN A 33 -0.45 8.59 5.83
N ALA A 34 -0.14 9.02 4.62
CA ALA A 34 -0.42 10.38 4.18
C ALA A 34 -1.94 10.70 4.21
N ARG A 35 -2.78 9.72 3.87
CA ARG A 35 -4.25 9.88 3.99
C ARG A 35 -4.69 9.98 5.45
N VAL A 36 -4.14 9.14 6.33
CA VAL A 36 -4.43 9.17 7.78
C VAL A 36 -4.01 10.51 8.37
N PHE A 37 -2.79 10.97 8.05
CA PHE A 37 -2.27 12.27 8.46
C PHE A 37 -3.23 13.39 8.08
N LYS A 38 -3.58 13.50 6.81
CA LYS A 38 -4.52 14.52 6.30
C LYS A 38 -5.88 14.50 6.99
N GLY A 39 -6.34 13.32 7.41
CA GLY A 39 -7.61 13.19 8.14
C GLY A 39 -7.53 13.62 9.61
N ARG A 40 -6.33 13.73 10.16
CA ARG A 40 -6.07 14.10 11.56
C ARG A 40 -5.55 15.52 11.73
N ASP A 41 -4.86 16.03 10.74
CA ASP A 41 -4.49 17.43 10.62
C ASP A 41 -5.75 18.28 10.39
N LYS A 42 -6.40 18.65 11.50
CA LYS A 42 -7.70 19.33 11.47
C LYS A 42 -7.63 20.78 11.00
N ASN A 43 -6.55 21.46 11.36
CA ASN A 43 -6.29 22.86 10.97
C ASN A 43 -5.65 22.99 9.59
N ARG A 44 -5.20 21.86 9.01
CA ARG A 44 -4.57 21.77 7.68
C ARG A 44 -3.29 22.59 7.54
N ASP A 45 -2.54 22.73 8.62
CA ASP A 45 -1.24 23.41 8.61
C ASP A 45 -0.07 22.51 8.21
N GLY A 46 -0.36 21.23 7.93
CA GLY A 46 0.64 20.23 7.54
C GLY A 46 1.44 19.68 8.73
N LYS A 47 0.98 19.91 9.94
CA LYS A 47 1.64 19.50 11.17
C LYS A 47 0.69 18.69 12.06
N MET A 48 1.22 17.75 12.80
CA MET A 48 0.50 16.94 13.77
C MET A 48 1.14 17.15 15.15
N THR A 49 0.39 17.72 16.05
CA THR A 49 0.81 17.91 17.44
C THR A 49 0.77 16.58 18.20
N PHE A 50 1.41 16.54 19.37
CA PHE A 50 1.30 15.38 20.26
C PHE A 50 -0.16 15.07 20.65
N ALA A 51 -0.98 16.08 20.88
CA ALA A 51 -2.41 15.89 21.19
C ALA A 51 -3.20 15.24 20.03
N ASP A 52 -2.88 15.61 18.78
CA ASP A 52 -3.47 14.94 17.60
C ASP A 52 -3.03 13.48 17.51
N PHE A 53 -1.75 13.23 17.79
CA PHE A 53 -1.18 11.87 17.84
C PHE A 53 -1.82 11.04 18.96
N GLU A 54 -1.98 11.60 20.14
CA GLU A 54 -2.65 10.96 21.28
C GLU A 54 -4.07 10.50 20.93
N SER A 55 -4.80 11.33 20.20
CA SER A 55 -6.15 11.00 19.74
C SER A 55 -6.23 9.72 18.88
N LEU A 56 -5.12 9.29 18.27
CA LEU A 56 -5.06 8.07 17.45
C LEU A 56 -4.97 6.78 18.29
N TYR A 57 -4.35 6.86 19.45
CA TYR A 57 -3.95 5.66 20.22
C TYR A 57 -4.64 5.55 21.57
N GLY A 58 -5.28 6.63 22.06
CA GLY A 58 -5.84 6.72 23.39
C GLY A 58 -4.76 6.66 24.49
N GLU A 59 -5.14 6.92 25.73
CA GLU A 59 -4.19 7.07 26.85
C GLU A 59 -3.25 5.86 27.05
N ARG A 60 -3.75 4.63 26.90
CA ARG A 60 -2.94 3.42 27.08
C ARG A 60 -1.93 3.21 25.96
N GLY A 61 -2.33 3.52 24.74
CA GLY A 61 -1.46 3.40 23.57
C GLY A 61 -0.37 4.46 23.54
N VAL A 62 -0.71 5.67 23.95
CA VAL A 62 0.19 6.83 23.96
C VAL A 62 1.44 6.55 24.78
N LYS A 63 1.30 6.07 26.02
CA LYS A 63 2.45 5.78 26.91
C LYS A 63 3.50 4.89 26.23
N ARG A 64 3.06 3.95 25.43
CA ARG A 64 3.97 3.05 24.67
C ARG A 64 4.68 3.78 23.54
N TRP A 65 4.00 4.73 22.89
CA TRP A 65 4.48 5.34 21.64
C TRP A 65 5.10 6.74 21.81
N VAL A 66 5.05 7.31 23.02
CA VAL A 66 5.75 8.58 23.33
C VAL A 66 7.22 8.56 22.89
N PRO A 67 8.02 7.54 23.22
CA PRO A 67 9.43 7.55 22.81
C PRO A 67 9.61 7.54 21.29
N VAL A 68 8.70 6.87 20.57
CA VAL A 68 8.74 6.81 19.10
C VAL A 68 8.33 8.16 18.51
N PHE A 69 7.32 8.83 19.08
CA PHE A 69 6.96 10.19 18.68
C PHE A 69 8.14 11.14 18.88
N GLN A 70 8.72 11.16 20.08
CA GLN A 70 9.86 12.04 20.43
C GLN A 70 11.10 11.79 19.58
N LYS A 71 11.33 10.54 19.14
CA LYS A 71 12.43 10.19 18.24
C LYS A 71 12.31 10.88 16.87
N HIS A 72 11.10 11.16 16.42
CA HIS A 72 10.82 11.62 15.05
C HIS A 72 10.32 13.07 14.95
N CYS A 73 9.80 13.67 16.04
CA CYS A 73 9.19 15.00 16.00
C CYS A 73 10.20 16.17 15.88
N GLY A 74 11.49 15.90 15.78
CA GLY A 74 12.48 16.96 15.64
C GLY A 74 12.53 17.91 16.85
N ALA A 75 12.92 19.16 16.58
CA ALA A 75 13.06 20.21 17.62
C ALA A 75 11.79 21.05 17.81
N ASP A 76 10.79 20.89 16.98
CA ASP A 76 9.54 21.68 17.00
C ASP A 76 8.36 20.96 17.67
N ASP A 77 8.59 19.75 18.22
CA ASP A 77 7.60 18.92 18.92
C ASP A 77 6.33 18.61 18.13
N VAL A 78 6.41 18.67 16.81
CA VAL A 78 5.32 18.30 15.90
C VAL A 78 5.83 17.32 14.84
N LEU A 79 4.92 16.63 14.17
CA LEU A 79 5.26 15.73 13.06
C LEU A 79 4.75 16.32 11.74
N ASP A 80 5.60 16.40 10.75
CA ASP A 80 5.17 16.52 9.36
C ASP A 80 4.70 15.16 8.81
N VAL A 81 4.22 15.11 7.57
CA VAL A 81 3.72 13.86 6.97
C VAL A 81 4.80 12.79 6.84
N LYS A 82 6.07 13.16 6.65
CA LYS A 82 7.18 12.21 6.51
C LYS A 82 7.57 11.64 7.87
N GLU A 83 7.69 12.50 8.87
CA GLU A 83 7.98 12.14 10.25
C GLU A 83 6.86 11.26 10.83
N PHE A 84 5.60 11.64 10.60
CA PHE A 84 4.46 10.81 10.97
C PHE A 84 4.51 9.43 10.31
N THR A 85 4.84 9.37 9.02
CA THR A 85 4.97 8.10 8.30
C THR A 85 6.11 7.25 8.89
N ALA A 86 7.22 7.87 9.29
CA ALA A 86 8.33 7.17 9.95
C ALA A 86 7.91 6.63 11.33
N VAL A 87 7.22 7.42 12.16
CA VAL A 87 6.62 6.95 13.42
C VAL A 87 5.72 5.75 13.20
N ARG A 88 4.81 5.85 12.23
CA ARG A 88 3.87 4.77 11.91
C ARG A 88 4.57 3.52 11.40
N ARG A 89 5.68 3.69 10.68
CA ARG A 89 6.51 2.59 10.20
C ARG A 89 7.18 1.87 11.37
N ASP A 90 7.76 2.61 12.33
CA ASP A 90 8.34 2.04 13.53
C ASP A 90 7.29 1.28 14.37
N ILE A 91 6.09 1.84 14.51
CA ILE A 91 5.00 1.21 15.27
C ILE A 91 4.49 -0.09 14.60
N HIS A 92 4.32 -0.09 13.27
CA HIS A 92 3.63 -1.19 12.58
C HIS A 92 4.55 -2.20 11.90
N LEU A 93 5.77 -1.80 11.59
CA LEU A 93 6.74 -2.65 10.90
C LEU A 93 7.91 -3.09 11.79
N GLY A 94 7.84 -2.76 13.10
CA GLY A 94 8.84 -3.20 14.05
C GLY A 94 10.20 -2.52 13.88
N GLY A 95 10.21 -1.27 13.43
CA GLY A 95 11.44 -0.46 13.32
C GLY A 95 11.96 0.08 14.65
N GLY A 96 11.24 -0.14 15.76
CA GLY A 96 11.71 0.25 17.10
C GLY A 96 12.86 -0.65 17.58
N ASP A 97 13.75 -0.09 18.40
CA ASP A 97 14.95 -0.74 18.98
C ASP A 97 14.64 -1.97 19.87
N ASN A 98 13.39 -2.42 19.91
CA ASN A 98 12.93 -3.50 20.79
C ASN A 98 13.25 -4.92 20.27
N GLY A 99 14.11 -5.07 19.25
CA GLY A 99 14.53 -6.37 18.74
C GLY A 99 13.42 -7.19 18.09
N GLU A 100 12.23 -6.62 17.88
CA GLU A 100 11.13 -7.29 17.20
C GLU A 100 11.52 -7.56 15.73
N ARG A 101 11.43 -8.81 15.33
CA ARG A 101 11.73 -9.22 13.95
C ARG A 101 10.79 -8.50 13.00
N LYS A 102 11.34 -7.86 11.96
CA LYS A 102 10.54 -7.31 10.88
C LYS A 102 9.54 -8.35 10.39
N PRO A 103 8.25 -8.00 10.28
CA PRO A 103 7.26 -8.94 9.80
C PRO A 103 7.62 -9.42 8.39
N SER A 104 7.39 -10.71 8.13
CA SER A 104 7.66 -11.27 6.81
C SER A 104 6.86 -10.54 5.72
N LEU A 105 7.35 -10.58 4.48
CA LEU A 105 6.69 -9.96 3.33
C LEU A 105 5.24 -10.44 3.17
N GLN A 106 5.00 -11.72 3.40
CA GLN A 106 3.65 -12.32 3.39
C GLN A 106 2.76 -11.74 4.51
N SER A 107 3.32 -11.55 5.72
CA SER A 107 2.58 -10.94 6.83
C SER A 107 2.25 -9.48 6.52
N ARG A 108 3.20 -8.73 5.97
CA ARG A 108 3.00 -7.34 5.53
C ARG A 108 1.90 -7.23 4.47
N LEU A 109 1.95 -8.09 3.46
CA LEU A 109 0.91 -8.16 2.42
C LEU A 109 -0.45 -8.46 3.04
N ARG A 110 -0.53 -9.49 3.88
CA ARG A 110 -1.79 -9.91 4.53
C ARG A 110 -2.43 -8.78 5.35
N ASN A 111 -1.61 -8.00 6.05
CA ASN A 111 -2.08 -6.95 6.95
C ASN A 111 -2.29 -5.60 6.25
N SER A 112 -1.70 -5.40 5.07
CA SER A 112 -1.87 -4.17 4.31
C SER A 112 -3.31 -3.99 3.82
N GLN A 113 -3.75 -2.74 3.69
CA GLN A 113 -5.07 -2.43 3.14
C GLN A 113 -5.23 -2.97 1.71
N LEU A 114 -4.19 -2.82 0.87
CA LEU A 114 -4.23 -3.34 -0.49
C LEU A 114 -4.27 -4.87 -0.56
N GLY A 115 -3.55 -5.55 0.34
CA GLY A 115 -3.63 -7.02 0.44
C GLY A 115 -5.01 -7.50 0.91
N LYS A 116 -5.67 -6.75 1.81
CA LYS A 116 -7.06 -7.01 2.17
C LYS A 116 -7.99 -6.84 0.97
N ILE A 117 -7.81 -5.75 0.21
CA ILE A 117 -8.58 -5.51 -1.01
C ILE A 117 -8.32 -6.62 -2.03
N PHE A 118 -7.07 -7.00 -2.29
CA PHE A 118 -6.71 -8.10 -3.19
C PHE A 118 -7.54 -9.36 -2.89
N ARG A 119 -7.56 -9.81 -1.62
CA ARG A 119 -8.35 -10.99 -1.19
C ARG A 119 -9.85 -10.84 -1.38
N THR A 120 -10.38 -9.61 -1.47
CA THR A 120 -11.81 -9.43 -1.80
C THR A 120 -12.11 -9.65 -3.28
N TYR A 121 -11.09 -9.53 -4.15
CA TYR A 121 -11.19 -9.84 -5.57
C TYR A 121 -10.87 -11.31 -5.84
N ASP A 122 -9.74 -11.81 -5.33
CA ASP A 122 -9.32 -13.21 -5.41
C ASP A 122 -10.27 -14.08 -4.56
N LYS A 123 -11.32 -14.55 -5.18
CA LYS A 123 -12.34 -15.39 -4.53
C LYS A 123 -12.01 -16.87 -4.57
N SER A 124 -11.22 -17.28 -5.57
CA SER A 124 -10.71 -18.64 -5.69
C SER A 124 -9.63 -18.95 -4.65
N GLY A 125 -8.90 -17.91 -4.17
CA GLY A 125 -7.79 -18.05 -3.24
C GLY A 125 -6.51 -18.59 -3.90
N ASP A 126 -6.43 -18.53 -5.24
CA ASP A 126 -5.30 -19.05 -6.00
C ASP A 126 -4.12 -18.05 -6.11
N GLY A 127 -4.27 -16.85 -5.52
CA GLY A 127 -3.27 -15.79 -5.53
C GLY A 127 -3.28 -14.94 -6.79
N LYS A 128 -4.32 -15.05 -7.61
CA LYS A 128 -4.53 -14.26 -8.82
C LYS A 128 -5.94 -13.68 -8.84
N VAL A 129 -6.13 -12.61 -9.58
CA VAL A 129 -7.45 -12.03 -9.87
C VAL A 129 -7.73 -12.18 -11.36
N THR A 130 -8.58 -13.13 -11.69
CA THR A 130 -9.04 -13.34 -13.08
C THR A 130 -9.93 -12.18 -13.53
N LYS A 131 -10.10 -12.05 -14.85
CA LYS A 131 -11.03 -11.04 -15.42
C LYS A 131 -12.45 -11.20 -14.89
N ALA A 132 -12.91 -12.44 -14.71
CA ALA A 132 -14.24 -12.72 -14.17
C ALA A 132 -14.39 -12.27 -12.71
N GLU A 133 -13.36 -12.49 -11.88
CA GLU A 133 -13.33 -12.03 -10.49
C GLU A 133 -13.24 -10.51 -10.39
N TRP A 134 -12.46 -9.89 -11.28
CA TRP A 134 -12.38 -8.43 -11.39
C TRP A 134 -13.75 -7.82 -11.71
N ASP A 135 -14.44 -8.32 -12.72
CA ASP A 135 -15.73 -7.79 -13.14
C ASP A 135 -16.85 -8.00 -12.12
N ARG A 136 -16.85 -9.16 -11.43
CA ARG A 136 -17.86 -9.49 -10.41
C ARG A 136 -17.90 -8.47 -9.25
N LYS A 137 -16.81 -7.77 -9.00
CA LYS A 137 -16.73 -6.78 -7.93
C LYS A 137 -17.57 -5.53 -8.19
N PHE A 138 -18.05 -5.36 -9.40
CA PHE A 138 -18.73 -4.14 -9.81
C PHE A 138 -20.19 -4.40 -10.17
N GLU A 139 -21.11 -3.85 -9.38
CA GLU A 139 -22.51 -3.81 -9.73
C GLU A 139 -22.69 -3.04 -11.07
N GLY A 140 -23.44 -3.63 -12.01
CA GLY A 140 -23.61 -3.07 -13.36
C GLY A 140 -22.67 -3.64 -14.44
N GLY A 141 -21.85 -4.63 -14.08
CA GLY A 141 -21.05 -5.39 -15.05
C GLY A 141 -19.79 -4.68 -15.55
N PRO A 142 -19.12 -5.29 -16.55
CA PRO A 142 -17.90 -4.76 -17.12
C PRO A 142 -18.17 -3.45 -17.87
N ASN A 143 -17.33 -2.44 -17.67
CA ASN A 143 -17.31 -1.24 -18.49
C ASN A 143 -15.95 -1.04 -19.16
N ALA A 144 -15.90 -0.22 -20.21
CA ALA A 144 -14.69 -0.03 -21.02
C ALA A 144 -13.49 0.45 -20.18
N ALA A 145 -13.69 1.39 -19.25
CA ALA A 145 -12.62 1.92 -18.41
C ALA A 145 -12.01 0.85 -17.49
N ARG A 146 -12.83 0.02 -16.85
CA ARG A 146 -12.39 -1.07 -15.97
C ARG A 146 -11.71 -2.19 -16.76
N THR A 147 -12.24 -2.51 -17.92
CA THR A 147 -11.62 -3.48 -18.84
C THR A 147 -10.25 -2.98 -19.28
N ALA A 148 -10.12 -1.69 -19.62
CA ALA A 148 -8.83 -1.09 -19.97
C ALA A 148 -7.87 -1.08 -18.78
N GLN A 149 -8.36 -0.83 -17.55
CA GLN A 149 -7.57 -0.89 -16.32
C GLN A 149 -7.03 -2.30 -16.07
N PHE A 150 -7.88 -3.33 -16.19
CA PHE A 150 -7.47 -4.74 -16.06
C PHE A 150 -6.39 -5.09 -17.10
N LYS A 151 -6.68 -4.85 -18.38
CA LYS A 151 -5.73 -5.12 -19.49
C LYS A 151 -4.41 -4.37 -19.32
N GLY A 152 -4.43 -3.14 -18.84
CA GLY A 152 -3.22 -2.37 -18.60
C GLY A 152 -2.43 -2.85 -17.38
N GLY A 153 -3.06 -3.59 -16.46
CA GLY A 153 -2.45 -4.26 -15.31
C GLY A 153 -1.85 -5.62 -15.64
N ASP A 154 -2.53 -6.39 -16.47
CA ASP A 154 -2.10 -7.71 -16.95
C ASP A 154 -0.93 -7.54 -17.95
N LYS A 155 0.28 -7.45 -17.40
CA LYS A 155 1.47 -7.17 -18.19
C LYS A 155 2.05 -8.38 -18.89
N ASN A 156 1.83 -9.55 -18.30
CA ASN A 156 2.27 -10.83 -18.85
C ASN A 156 1.24 -11.43 -19.82
N SER A 157 0.03 -10.82 -19.89
CA SER A 157 -1.07 -11.22 -20.76
C SER A 157 -1.54 -12.67 -20.51
N ASP A 158 -1.49 -13.13 -19.26
CA ASP A 158 -1.98 -14.45 -18.86
C ASP A 158 -3.49 -14.48 -18.55
N GLY A 159 -4.17 -13.34 -18.67
CA GLY A 159 -5.61 -13.19 -18.41
C GLY A 159 -5.98 -13.03 -16.93
N ALA A 160 -4.99 -12.88 -16.05
CA ALA A 160 -5.19 -12.66 -14.64
C ALA A 160 -4.21 -11.61 -14.11
N LEU A 161 -4.50 -11.02 -12.97
CA LEU A 161 -3.57 -10.14 -12.26
C LEU A 161 -2.97 -10.90 -11.08
N ASP A 162 -1.66 -11.11 -11.08
CA ASP A 162 -0.97 -11.55 -9.88
C ASP A 162 -0.96 -10.43 -8.82
N VAL A 163 -0.48 -10.71 -7.62
CA VAL A 163 -0.48 -9.73 -6.53
C VAL A 163 0.32 -8.47 -6.87
N ILE A 164 1.42 -8.60 -7.60
CA ILE A 164 2.27 -7.47 -8.00
C ILE A 164 1.54 -6.60 -9.02
N GLU A 165 1.00 -7.21 -10.06
CA GLU A 165 0.23 -6.54 -11.12
C GLU A 165 -1.01 -5.83 -10.57
N PHE A 166 -1.71 -6.49 -9.64
CA PHE A 166 -2.85 -5.89 -8.95
C PHE A 166 -2.45 -4.66 -8.13
N LEU A 167 -1.38 -4.75 -7.33
CA LEU A 167 -0.89 -3.63 -6.53
C LEU A 167 -0.43 -2.47 -7.42
N GLU A 168 0.29 -2.74 -8.49
CA GLU A 168 0.70 -1.71 -9.46
C GLU A 168 -0.51 -1.02 -10.08
N THR A 169 -1.51 -1.80 -10.50
CA THR A 169 -2.75 -1.27 -11.08
C THR A 169 -3.50 -0.35 -10.10
N ARG A 170 -3.49 -0.67 -8.81
CA ARG A 170 -4.17 0.11 -7.76
C ARG A 170 -3.36 1.32 -7.30
N LEU A 171 -2.05 1.26 -7.37
CA LEU A 171 -1.16 2.37 -7.00
C LEU A 171 -0.90 3.33 -8.16
N ALA A 172 -1.14 2.90 -9.38
CA ALA A 172 -1.06 3.78 -10.55
C ALA A 172 -1.93 5.04 -10.31
N PRO A 173 -1.46 6.22 -10.67
CA PRO A 173 -2.32 7.40 -10.70
C PRO A 173 -3.51 7.09 -11.62
N PRO A 174 -4.71 7.61 -11.31
CA PRO A 174 -5.83 7.48 -12.24
C PRO A 174 -5.31 7.97 -13.61
N ARG A 175 -5.33 7.09 -14.61
CA ARG A 175 -5.07 7.52 -15.98
C ARG A 175 -6.09 8.60 -16.25
N GLY A 176 -5.62 9.83 -16.43
CA GLY A 176 -6.51 10.94 -16.73
C GLY A 176 -7.45 10.49 -17.82
N GLU A 177 -8.72 10.45 -17.53
CA GLU A 177 -9.72 10.51 -18.58
C GLU A 177 -9.26 11.69 -19.42
N GLY A 178 -8.89 11.42 -20.67
CA GLY A 178 -8.39 12.46 -21.57
C GLY A 178 -9.31 13.64 -21.44
N GLY A 179 -8.77 14.78 -20.96
CA GLY A 179 -9.54 15.94 -20.63
C GLY A 179 -10.32 16.41 -21.84
N GLY A 180 -11.51 15.86 -22.01
CA GLY A 180 -12.53 16.50 -22.80
C GLY A 180 -12.84 17.84 -22.14
N PRO A 181 -12.95 18.93 -22.91
CA PRO A 181 -13.26 20.24 -22.36
C PRO A 181 -14.54 20.09 -21.53
N ARG A 182 -14.49 20.52 -20.26
CA ARG A 182 -15.71 20.63 -19.45
C ARG A 182 -16.72 21.44 -20.24
N PRO A 183 -17.96 20.95 -20.44
CA PRO A 183 -18.99 21.78 -21.05
C PRO A 183 -19.15 23.01 -20.18
N GLU A 184 -18.91 24.18 -20.75
CA GLU A 184 -19.21 25.46 -20.10
C GLU A 184 -20.70 25.45 -19.73
N LYS A 185 -20.95 25.62 -18.43
CA LYS A 185 -22.32 25.87 -17.96
C LYS A 185 -22.75 27.22 -18.53
N ARG A 186 -23.68 27.19 -19.47
CA ARG A 186 -24.48 28.35 -19.86
C ARG A 186 -25.55 28.61 -18.81
#